data_ef0587fc5ed40ea7e8399d635193b73a
#
_entry.id   ef0587fc5ed40ea7e8399d635193b73a
#
_cell.length_a   1.000
_cell.length_b   1.000
_cell.length_c   1.000
_cell.angle_alpha   90.00
_cell.angle_beta   90.00
_cell.angle_gamma   90.00
#
_symmetry.space_group_name_H-M   'P 1'
#
loop_
_entity.id
_entity.type
_entity.pdbx_description
1 polymer ?
#
loop_
_entity_poly.entity_id
_entity_poly.type
_entity_poly.pdbx_seq_one_letter_code
_entity_poly.pdbx_strand_id
1 'polypeptide(L)'
;GGLEDTETLGVLARTHKDLGLGARDPALRSKHLEAAFRLYERAYASSRQRGAAGGAYYTGINAATVAVLRGELDEARWIAAEVADVCHAAVDVAADPAIEYWRRATLGEAALILGDAPAAARHYAAAMALAQGRYGDLSTTRRQSRLLAQHLPVDDEWLDEALSIPPVLVFTGHMVDQVGRAASRFPAALEGAVQPAIRAAIAAMRPLASYGSAACGADILCLEAVRELGGETHVVLPFPAEEFRRTSVEIAAGDWGARFDRLLEHADSVTITSDHRASGSAAPFEYANLVLTGLGRLRAQVLDTALRGLAVWDRGSGGESGGSASV
;
A
#
# COMPACT_ATOMS: atom_id res chain seq x y z
N GLY A 1 -42.04 -4.71 -10.09
CA GLY A 1 -40.75 -4.99 -9.51
C GLY A 1 -39.84 -3.82 -9.77
N GLY A 2 -39.44 -3.05 -8.73
CA GLY A 2 -38.48 -2.00 -8.88
C GLY A 2 -37.13 -2.60 -9.33
N LEU A 3 -36.45 -1.91 -10.23
CA LEU A 3 -35.08 -2.24 -10.63
C LEU A 3 -34.22 -2.20 -9.38
N GLU A 4 -33.68 -3.36 -8.97
CA GLU A 4 -32.78 -3.43 -7.84
C GLU A 4 -31.53 -2.61 -8.12
N ASP A 5 -31.11 -1.84 -7.14
CA ASP A 5 -29.88 -1.07 -7.21
C ASP A 5 -28.68 -2.03 -7.27
N THR A 6 -27.98 -2.04 -8.40
CA THR A 6 -26.83 -2.92 -8.65
C THR A 6 -25.64 -2.63 -7.72
N GLU A 7 -25.53 -1.38 -7.26
CA GLU A 7 -24.48 -0.99 -6.30
C GLU A 7 -24.76 -1.61 -4.93
N THR A 8 -25.98 -1.50 -4.43
CA THR A 8 -26.39 -2.13 -3.16
C THR A 8 -26.20 -3.65 -3.19
N LEU A 9 -26.60 -4.29 -4.30
CA LEU A 9 -26.39 -5.74 -4.47
C LEU A 9 -24.91 -6.08 -4.48
N GLY A 10 -24.06 -5.30 -5.15
CA GLY A 10 -22.62 -5.50 -5.20
C GLY A 10 -21.95 -5.37 -3.84
N VAL A 11 -22.32 -4.38 -3.03
CA VAL A 11 -21.81 -4.18 -1.66
C VAL A 11 -22.23 -5.35 -0.77
N LEU A 12 -23.49 -5.78 -0.83
CA LEU A 12 -23.97 -6.90 -0.04
C LEU A 12 -23.29 -8.21 -0.44
N ALA A 13 -23.11 -8.45 -1.74
CA ALA A 13 -22.39 -9.60 -2.26
C ALA A 13 -20.94 -9.64 -1.78
N ARG A 14 -20.24 -8.49 -1.82
CA ARG A 14 -18.87 -8.36 -1.29
C ARG A 14 -18.83 -8.70 0.21
N THR A 15 -19.78 -8.17 0.99
CA THR A 15 -19.86 -8.46 2.43
C THR A 15 -19.99 -9.97 2.67
N HIS A 16 -20.86 -10.65 1.92
CA HIS A 16 -20.99 -12.09 2.01
C HIS A 16 -19.74 -12.85 1.56
N LYS A 17 -19.05 -12.42 0.51
CA LYS A 17 -17.77 -12.99 0.08
C LYS A 17 -16.73 -12.89 1.20
N ASP A 18 -16.58 -11.73 1.82
CA ASP A 18 -15.61 -11.49 2.89
C ASP A 18 -15.94 -12.32 4.14
N LEU A 19 -17.21 -12.44 4.53
CA LEU A 19 -17.66 -13.32 5.61
C LEU A 19 -17.38 -14.81 5.29
N GLY A 20 -17.58 -15.23 4.06
CA GLY A 20 -17.27 -16.59 3.61
C GLY A 20 -15.77 -16.89 3.66
N LEU A 21 -14.94 -15.96 3.22
CA LEU A 21 -13.48 -16.10 3.28
C LEU A 21 -12.95 -16.13 4.72
N GLY A 22 -13.55 -15.36 5.63
CA GLY A 22 -13.18 -15.32 7.06
C GLY A 22 -13.75 -16.48 7.88
N ALA A 23 -14.72 -17.24 7.37
CA ALA A 23 -15.38 -18.30 8.12
C ALA A 23 -14.47 -19.53 8.29
N ARG A 24 -14.31 -19.99 9.56
CA ARG A 24 -13.61 -21.23 9.89
C ARG A 24 -14.51 -22.47 9.74
N ASP A 25 -15.81 -22.30 9.92
CA ASP A 25 -16.80 -23.37 9.73
C ASP A 25 -17.10 -23.54 8.24
N PRO A 26 -16.88 -24.74 7.65
CA PRO A 26 -17.13 -25.01 6.24
C PRO A 26 -18.59 -24.78 5.81
N ALA A 27 -19.57 -25.10 6.68
CA ALA A 27 -20.99 -24.89 6.36
C ALA A 27 -21.34 -23.40 6.31
N LEU A 28 -20.80 -22.60 7.23
CA LEU A 28 -20.97 -21.16 7.24
C LEU A 28 -20.26 -20.51 6.04
N ARG A 29 -19.05 -20.98 5.71
CA ARG A 29 -18.32 -20.56 4.50
C ARG A 29 -19.16 -20.79 3.25
N SER A 30 -19.64 -22.02 3.06
CA SER A 30 -20.48 -22.38 1.90
C SER A 30 -21.73 -21.52 1.80
N LYS A 31 -22.44 -21.33 2.92
CA LYS A 31 -23.64 -20.48 2.98
C LYS A 31 -23.38 -19.03 2.52
N HIS A 32 -22.28 -18.44 2.98
CA HIS A 32 -21.95 -17.07 2.62
C HIS A 32 -21.47 -16.96 1.18
N LEU A 33 -20.67 -17.89 0.67
CA LEU A 33 -20.25 -17.89 -0.73
C LEU A 33 -21.43 -18.09 -1.68
N GLU A 34 -22.40 -18.96 -1.33
CA GLU A 34 -23.64 -19.13 -2.09
C GLU A 34 -24.45 -17.83 -2.14
N ALA A 35 -24.61 -17.15 -1.00
CA ALA A 35 -25.32 -15.88 -0.95
C ALA A 35 -24.61 -14.79 -1.79
N ALA A 36 -23.26 -14.72 -1.72
CA ALA A 36 -22.46 -13.81 -2.52
C ALA A 36 -22.63 -14.05 -4.02
N PHE A 37 -22.58 -15.32 -4.44
CA PHE A 37 -22.75 -15.73 -5.82
C PHE A 37 -24.08 -15.24 -6.39
N ARG A 38 -25.19 -15.59 -5.72
CA ARG A 38 -26.56 -15.19 -6.16
C ARG A 38 -26.73 -13.68 -6.26
N LEU A 39 -26.15 -12.93 -5.33
CA LEU A 39 -26.23 -11.47 -5.36
C LEU A 39 -25.44 -10.87 -6.51
N TYR A 40 -24.23 -11.36 -6.77
CA TYR A 40 -23.43 -10.92 -7.92
C TYR A 40 -24.07 -11.30 -9.25
N GLU A 41 -24.64 -12.50 -9.37
CA GLU A 41 -25.37 -12.97 -10.57
C GLU A 41 -26.57 -12.05 -10.88
N ARG A 42 -27.38 -11.73 -9.87
CA ARG A 42 -28.52 -10.79 -10.00
C ARG A 42 -28.06 -9.41 -10.43
N ALA A 43 -27.00 -8.89 -9.82
CA ALA A 43 -26.43 -7.59 -10.17
C ALA A 43 -25.88 -7.60 -11.60
N TYR A 44 -25.21 -8.69 -12.02
CA TYR A 44 -24.70 -8.88 -13.37
C TYR A 44 -25.83 -8.89 -14.42
N ALA A 45 -26.84 -9.70 -14.20
CA ALA A 45 -27.99 -9.78 -15.08
C ALA A 45 -28.69 -8.40 -15.22
N SER A 46 -28.88 -7.69 -14.11
CA SER A 46 -29.47 -6.35 -14.11
C SER A 46 -28.63 -5.32 -14.85
N SER A 47 -27.29 -5.35 -14.70
CA SER A 47 -26.37 -4.46 -15.40
C SER A 47 -26.39 -4.71 -16.92
N ARG A 48 -26.42 -5.97 -17.34
CA ARG A 48 -26.53 -6.36 -18.76
C ARG A 48 -27.84 -5.85 -19.38
N GLN A 49 -28.95 -6.04 -18.70
CA GLN A 49 -30.26 -5.56 -19.19
C GLN A 49 -30.32 -4.04 -19.39
N ARG A 50 -29.59 -3.29 -18.57
CA ARG A 50 -29.49 -1.82 -18.67
C ARG A 50 -28.45 -1.33 -19.68
N GLY A 51 -27.67 -2.22 -20.29
CA GLY A 51 -26.53 -1.84 -21.13
C GLY A 51 -25.40 -1.14 -20.37
N ALA A 52 -25.33 -1.29 -19.04
CA ALA A 52 -24.32 -0.69 -18.18
C ALA A 52 -23.04 -1.55 -18.17
N ALA A 53 -22.21 -1.40 -19.20
CA ALA A 53 -21.01 -2.24 -19.38
C ALA A 53 -20.10 -2.27 -18.15
N GLY A 54 -19.79 -1.12 -17.53
CA GLY A 54 -18.95 -1.02 -16.34
C GLY A 54 -19.49 -1.79 -15.14
N GLY A 55 -20.80 -1.69 -14.89
CA GLY A 55 -21.47 -2.48 -13.85
C GLY A 55 -21.49 -3.98 -14.18
N ALA A 56 -21.64 -4.32 -15.46
CA ALA A 56 -21.71 -5.71 -15.91
C ALA A 56 -20.34 -6.42 -15.72
N TYR A 57 -19.22 -5.86 -16.20
CA TYR A 57 -17.95 -6.56 -16.04
C TYR A 57 -17.50 -6.63 -14.57
N TYR A 58 -17.77 -5.60 -13.76
CA TYR A 58 -17.45 -5.63 -12.32
C TYR A 58 -18.22 -6.74 -11.58
N THR A 59 -19.54 -6.80 -11.75
CA THR A 59 -20.36 -7.79 -11.04
C THR A 59 -20.18 -9.19 -11.60
N GLY A 60 -19.99 -9.33 -12.92
CA GLY A 60 -19.75 -10.60 -13.58
C GLY A 60 -18.42 -11.24 -13.18
N ILE A 61 -17.32 -10.48 -13.15
CA ILE A 61 -16.03 -11.06 -12.74
C ILE A 61 -16.02 -11.48 -11.26
N ASN A 62 -16.74 -10.75 -10.40
CA ASN A 62 -16.90 -11.16 -9.02
C ASN A 62 -17.78 -12.40 -8.87
N ALA A 63 -18.82 -12.58 -9.71
CA ALA A 63 -19.58 -13.83 -9.77
C ALA A 63 -18.68 -15.00 -10.18
N ALA A 64 -17.90 -14.85 -11.25
CA ALA A 64 -16.93 -15.87 -11.68
C ALA A 64 -15.92 -16.22 -10.58
N THR A 65 -15.39 -15.21 -9.88
CA THR A 65 -14.50 -15.43 -8.73
C THR A 65 -15.17 -16.23 -7.63
N VAL A 66 -16.42 -15.91 -7.26
CA VAL A 66 -17.12 -16.66 -6.23
C VAL A 66 -17.42 -18.10 -6.68
N ALA A 67 -17.69 -18.32 -7.96
CA ALA A 67 -17.82 -19.68 -8.51
C ALA A 67 -16.49 -20.47 -8.38
N VAL A 68 -15.32 -19.85 -8.63
CA VAL A 68 -14.01 -20.45 -8.35
C VAL A 68 -13.87 -20.84 -6.88
N LEU A 69 -14.24 -19.93 -5.94
CA LEU A 69 -14.15 -20.17 -4.50
C LEU A 69 -15.08 -21.29 -4.00
N ARG A 70 -16.16 -21.58 -4.75
CA ARG A 70 -17.11 -22.70 -4.51
C ARG A 70 -16.63 -24.00 -5.14
N GLY A 71 -15.59 -23.96 -5.98
CA GLY A 71 -15.08 -25.10 -6.73
C GLY A 71 -15.83 -25.40 -8.04
N GLU A 72 -16.70 -24.51 -8.47
CA GLU A 72 -17.54 -24.65 -9.66
C GLU A 72 -16.82 -24.05 -10.89
N LEU A 73 -15.73 -24.70 -11.29
CA LEU A 73 -14.79 -24.15 -12.28
C LEU A 73 -15.38 -23.99 -13.68
N ASP A 74 -16.29 -24.87 -14.09
CA ASP A 74 -16.91 -24.77 -15.41
C ASP A 74 -17.87 -23.58 -15.48
N GLU A 75 -18.64 -23.32 -14.44
CA GLU A 75 -19.48 -22.13 -14.31
C GLU A 75 -18.63 -20.86 -14.26
N ALA A 76 -17.54 -20.88 -13.48
CA ALA A 76 -16.60 -19.76 -13.41
C ALA A 76 -16.02 -19.40 -14.79
N ARG A 77 -15.60 -20.40 -15.57
CA ARG A 77 -15.07 -20.18 -16.91
C ARG A 77 -16.12 -19.66 -17.87
N TRP A 78 -17.33 -20.18 -17.81
CA TRP A 78 -18.41 -19.70 -18.65
C TRP A 78 -18.70 -18.21 -18.40
N ILE A 79 -18.85 -17.82 -17.12
CA ILE A 79 -19.06 -16.41 -16.74
C ILE A 79 -17.85 -15.55 -17.15
N ALA A 80 -16.63 -16.02 -16.92
CA ALA A 80 -15.41 -15.28 -17.28
C ALA A 80 -15.31 -15.01 -18.78
N ALA A 81 -15.70 -15.97 -19.63
CA ALA A 81 -15.72 -15.78 -21.07
C ALA A 81 -16.75 -14.71 -21.48
N GLU A 82 -17.99 -14.76 -20.95
CA GLU A 82 -18.99 -13.71 -21.20
C GLU A 82 -18.52 -12.32 -20.76
N VAL A 83 -17.86 -12.23 -19.58
CA VAL A 83 -17.29 -10.98 -19.06
C VAL A 83 -16.20 -10.44 -19.96
N ALA A 84 -15.34 -11.32 -20.50
CA ALA A 84 -14.31 -10.91 -21.45
C ALA A 84 -14.91 -10.32 -22.73
N ASP A 85 -16.01 -10.93 -23.26
CA ASP A 85 -16.72 -10.39 -24.41
C ASP A 85 -17.34 -9.01 -24.11
N VAL A 86 -17.93 -8.80 -22.92
CA VAL A 86 -18.44 -7.50 -22.49
C VAL A 86 -17.31 -6.46 -22.42
N CYS A 87 -16.17 -6.83 -21.89
CA CYS A 87 -14.99 -5.95 -21.82
C CYS A 87 -14.45 -5.59 -23.21
N HIS A 88 -14.43 -6.55 -24.14
CA HIS A 88 -13.99 -6.30 -25.52
C HIS A 88 -14.96 -5.39 -26.28
N ALA A 89 -16.26 -5.55 -26.07
CA ALA A 89 -17.28 -4.68 -26.68
C ALA A 89 -17.25 -3.25 -26.13
N ALA A 90 -16.74 -3.03 -24.92
CA ALA A 90 -16.69 -1.72 -24.25
C ALA A 90 -15.48 -0.85 -24.64
N VAL A 91 -14.65 -1.25 -25.63
CA VAL A 91 -13.40 -0.55 -26.00
C VAL A 91 -13.62 0.90 -26.44
N ASP A 92 -14.76 1.23 -27.05
CA ASP A 92 -15.00 2.57 -27.59
C ASP A 92 -15.43 3.62 -26.55
N VAL A 93 -15.61 3.22 -25.28
CA VAL A 93 -16.07 4.10 -24.17
C VAL A 93 -14.89 4.66 -23.34
N ALA A 94 -13.68 4.23 -23.58
CA ALA A 94 -12.53 4.46 -22.69
C ALA A 94 -11.77 5.76 -22.99
N ALA A 95 -12.40 6.90 -22.70
CA ALA A 95 -11.66 8.18 -22.57
C ALA A 95 -11.06 8.38 -21.18
N ASP A 96 -11.51 7.62 -20.16
CA ASP A 96 -11.06 7.73 -18.76
C ASP A 96 -10.03 6.62 -18.42
N PRO A 97 -8.78 6.98 -18.08
CA PRO A 97 -7.76 6.01 -17.68
C PRO A 97 -8.18 5.13 -16.50
N ALA A 98 -9.05 5.62 -15.60
CA ALA A 98 -9.56 4.84 -14.48
C ALA A 98 -10.52 3.73 -14.94
N ILE A 99 -11.40 4.03 -15.87
CA ILE A 99 -12.33 3.05 -16.46
C ILE A 99 -11.54 1.99 -17.23
N GLU A 100 -10.56 2.42 -18.04
CA GLU A 100 -9.71 1.50 -18.81
C GLU A 100 -8.85 0.63 -17.90
N TYR A 101 -8.34 1.18 -16.78
CA TYR A 101 -7.64 0.39 -15.77
C TYR A 101 -8.49 -0.80 -15.29
N TRP A 102 -9.72 -0.53 -14.83
CA TRP A 102 -10.60 -1.57 -14.32
C TRP A 102 -11.01 -2.59 -15.38
N ARG A 103 -11.22 -2.12 -16.62
CA ARG A 103 -11.49 -3.01 -17.75
C ARG A 103 -10.31 -3.96 -18.02
N ARG A 104 -9.06 -3.45 -18.00
CA ARG A 104 -7.86 -4.27 -18.17
C ARG A 104 -7.65 -5.24 -17.01
N ALA A 105 -7.83 -4.79 -15.78
CA ALA A 105 -7.76 -5.64 -14.60
C ALA A 105 -8.78 -6.81 -14.69
N THR A 106 -10.03 -6.50 -15.07
CA THR A 106 -11.08 -7.51 -15.27
C THR A 106 -10.73 -8.52 -16.35
N LEU A 107 -10.18 -8.08 -17.49
CA LEU A 107 -9.69 -8.99 -18.53
C LEU A 107 -8.55 -9.88 -18.04
N GLY A 108 -7.67 -9.36 -17.17
CA GLY A 108 -6.62 -10.14 -16.52
C GLY A 108 -7.18 -11.24 -15.62
N GLU A 109 -8.18 -10.91 -14.80
CA GLU A 109 -8.87 -11.87 -13.94
C GLU A 109 -9.61 -12.94 -14.76
N ALA A 110 -10.33 -12.52 -15.81
CA ALA A 110 -11.04 -13.43 -16.69
C ALA A 110 -10.06 -14.42 -17.38
N ALA A 111 -8.92 -13.92 -17.87
CA ALA A 111 -7.90 -14.76 -18.49
C ALA A 111 -7.28 -15.77 -17.49
N LEU A 112 -7.09 -15.38 -16.20
CA LEU A 112 -6.65 -16.31 -15.15
C LEU A 112 -7.67 -17.44 -14.94
N ILE A 113 -8.96 -17.11 -14.86
CA ILE A 113 -10.03 -18.11 -14.66
C ILE A 113 -10.11 -19.05 -15.87
N LEU A 114 -9.88 -18.53 -17.07
CA LEU A 114 -9.85 -19.31 -18.32
C LEU A 114 -8.58 -20.16 -18.47
N GLY A 115 -7.56 -19.94 -17.65
CA GLY A 115 -6.28 -20.66 -17.71
C GLY A 115 -5.29 -20.09 -18.72
N ASP A 116 -5.51 -18.88 -19.25
CA ASP A 116 -4.59 -18.18 -20.17
C ASP A 116 -3.68 -17.21 -19.40
N ALA A 117 -2.64 -17.74 -18.75
CA ALA A 117 -1.67 -16.94 -18.00
C ALA A 117 -0.94 -15.91 -18.88
N PRO A 118 -0.54 -16.18 -20.14
CA PRO A 118 0.03 -15.16 -21.01
C PRO A 118 -0.90 -13.99 -21.31
N ALA A 119 -2.20 -14.24 -21.52
CA ALA A 119 -3.18 -13.17 -21.71
C ALA A 119 -3.38 -12.38 -20.42
N ALA A 120 -3.48 -13.06 -19.28
CA ALA A 120 -3.59 -12.40 -17.96
C ALA A 120 -2.40 -11.46 -17.73
N ALA A 121 -1.17 -11.91 -17.96
CA ALA A 121 0.04 -11.09 -17.81
C ALA A 121 0.01 -9.84 -18.71
N ARG A 122 -0.41 -9.97 -19.97
CA ARG A 122 -0.55 -8.80 -20.86
C ARG A 122 -1.57 -7.79 -20.37
N HIS A 123 -2.71 -8.25 -19.87
CA HIS A 123 -3.77 -7.38 -19.37
C HIS A 123 -3.37 -6.68 -18.07
N TYR A 124 -2.73 -7.38 -17.15
CA TYR A 124 -2.21 -6.78 -15.92
C TYR A 124 -1.10 -5.78 -16.20
N ALA A 125 -0.17 -6.05 -17.11
CA ALA A 125 0.83 -5.08 -17.52
C ALA A 125 0.21 -3.79 -18.10
N ALA A 126 -0.86 -3.93 -18.90
CA ALA A 126 -1.60 -2.77 -19.41
C ALA A 126 -2.34 -2.01 -18.30
N ALA A 127 -2.92 -2.70 -17.31
CA ALA A 127 -3.53 -2.07 -16.15
C ALA A 127 -2.48 -1.32 -15.31
N MET A 128 -1.31 -1.93 -15.06
CA MET A 128 -0.20 -1.30 -14.34
C MET A 128 0.25 0.01 -14.99
N ALA A 129 0.37 0.04 -16.33
CA ALA A 129 0.74 1.26 -17.06
C ALA A 129 -0.28 2.41 -16.89
N LEU A 130 -1.54 2.09 -16.63
CA LEU A 130 -2.63 3.05 -16.40
C LEU A 130 -2.77 3.45 -14.93
N ALA A 131 -2.19 2.70 -14.01
CA ALA A 131 -2.40 2.89 -12.57
C ALA A 131 -1.78 4.18 -12.01
N GLN A 132 -0.64 4.64 -12.55
CA GLN A 132 0.02 5.93 -12.27
C GLN A 132 -0.16 6.45 -10.82
N GLY A 133 0.29 5.70 -9.82
CA GLY A 133 0.17 6.08 -8.41
C GLY A 133 -1.15 5.66 -7.73
N ARG A 134 -2.10 5.03 -8.43
CA ARG A 134 -3.36 4.50 -7.89
C ARG A 134 -3.13 3.16 -7.15
N TYR A 135 -2.25 3.19 -6.16
CA TYR A 135 -1.82 1.97 -5.44
C TYR A 135 -2.96 1.24 -4.71
N GLY A 136 -4.03 1.94 -4.32
CA GLY A 136 -5.22 1.33 -3.76
C GLY A 136 -5.93 0.38 -4.74
N ASP A 137 -6.06 0.80 -5.99
CA ASP A 137 -6.66 -0.02 -7.05
C ASP A 137 -5.76 -1.22 -7.38
N LEU A 138 -4.45 -0.98 -7.52
CA LEU A 138 -3.45 -2.04 -7.72
C LEU A 138 -3.50 -3.08 -6.62
N SER A 139 -3.58 -2.66 -5.35
CA SER A 139 -3.66 -3.58 -4.22
C SER A 139 -4.92 -4.44 -4.25
N THR A 140 -6.03 -3.87 -4.73
CA THR A 140 -7.29 -4.61 -4.92
C THR A 140 -7.14 -5.67 -6.01
N THR A 141 -6.61 -5.30 -7.17
CA THR A 141 -6.33 -6.23 -8.28
C THR A 141 -5.37 -7.34 -7.85
N ARG A 142 -4.28 -6.98 -7.18
CA ARG A 142 -3.27 -7.94 -6.70
C ARG A 142 -3.85 -8.97 -5.72
N ARG A 143 -4.62 -8.52 -4.73
CA ARG A 143 -5.28 -9.45 -3.78
C ARG A 143 -6.26 -10.37 -4.48
N GLN A 144 -7.04 -9.84 -5.41
CA GLN A 144 -8.01 -10.63 -6.16
C GLN A 144 -7.30 -11.68 -7.02
N SER A 145 -6.23 -11.31 -7.73
CA SER A 145 -5.44 -12.23 -8.56
C SER A 145 -4.79 -13.34 -7.74
N ARG A 146 -4.21 -13.01 -6.58
CA ARG A 146 -3.65 -14.01 -5.65
C ARG A 146 -4.73 -14.94 -5.09
N LEU A 147 -5.90 -14.38 -4.74
CA LEU A 147 -7.03 -15.20 -4.30
C LEU A 147 -7.46 -16.21 -5.36
N LEU A 148 -7.52 -15.80 -6.62
CA LEU A 148 -7.82 -16.69 -7.74
C LEU A 148 -6.73 -17.75 -7.91
N ALA A 149 -5.47 -17.36 -7.91
CA ALA A 149 -4.33 -18.27 -8.09
C ALA A 149 -4.27 -19.36 -7.00
N GLN A 150 -4.67 -19.07 -5.78
CA GLN A 150 -4.77 -20.06 -4.69
C GLN A 150 -5.81 -21.17 -4.94
N HIS A 151 -6.76 -20.95 -5.85
CA HIS A 151 -7.88 -21.85 -6.12
C HIS A 151 -7.89 -22.40 -7.57
N LEU A 152 -6.98 -21.93 -8.40
CA LEU A 152 -6.83 -22.34 -9.80
C LEU A 152 -5.52 -23.10 -10.00
N PRO A 153 -5.46 -24.04 -10.94
CA PRO A 153 -4.23 -24.76 -11.28
C PRO A 153 -3.32 -23.89 -12.19
N VAL A 154 -2.86 -22.76 -11.68
CA VAL A 154 -2.00 -21.81 -12.40
C VAL A 154 -0.70 -21.59 -11.65
N ASP A 155 0.41 -21.42 -12.36
CA ASP A 155 1.64 -20.91 -11.78
C ASP A 155 1.45 -19.42 -11.49
N ASP A 156 1.73 -19.00 -10.26
CA ASP A 156 1.46 -17.66 -9.76
C ASP A 156 2.73 -16.85 -9.44
N GLU A 157 3.93 -17.41 -9.63
CA GLU A 157 5.19 -16.73 -9.30
C GLU A 157 5.35 -15.40 -10.03
N TRP A 158 4.84 -15.30 -11.26
CA TRP A 158 4.88 -14.08 -12.07
C TRP A 158 3.90 -12.97 -11.62
N LEU A 159 2.86 -13.30 -10.86
CA LEU A 159 1.85 -12.32 -10.42
C LEU A 159 2.43 -11.22 -9.54
N ASP A 160 3.35 -11.57 -8.67
CA ASP A 160 3.99 -10.61 -7.76
C ASP A 160 4.88 -9.61 -8.48
N GLU A 161 5.51 -10.03 -9.57
CA GLU A 161 6.29 -9.15 -10.45
C GLU A 161 5.37 -8.29 -11.32
N ALA A 162 4.37 -8.91 -11.97
CA ALA A 162 3.43 -8.24 -12.87
C ALA A 162 2.56 -7.18 -12.17
N LEU A 163 2.22 -7.39 -10.89
CA LEU A 163 1.40 -6.48 -10.07
C LEU A 163 2.22 -5.92 -8.89
N SER A 164 3.49 -5.59 -9.12
CA SER A 164 4.36 -5.09 -8.07
C SER A 164 3.94 -3.71 -7.58
N ILE A 165 3.88 -3.56 -6.26
CA ILE A 165 3.63 -2.28 -5.58
C ILE A 165 4.90 -1.91 -4.83
N PRO A 166 5.44 -0.70 -5.01
CA PRO A 166 6.63 -0.27 -4.30
C PRO A 166 6.46 -0.38 -2.78
N PRO A 167 7.54 -0.65 -2.02
CA PRO A 167 7.43 -0.86 -0.58
C PRO A 167 7.10 0.41 0.20
N VAL A 168 6.61 0.24 1.41
CA VAL A 168 6.58 1.29 2.44
C VAL A 168 7.88 1.23 3.22
N LEU A 169 8.49 2.39 3.48
CA LEU A 169 9.73 2.53 4.24
C LEU A 169 9.45 3.05 5.66
N VAL A 170 10.05 2.40 6.64
CA VAL A 170 10.24 2.96 7.98
C VAL A 170 11.73 3.16 8.19
N PHE A 171 12.14 4.31 8.70
CA PHE A 171 13.56 4.56 8.92
C PHE A 171 13.84 5.13 10.30
N THR A 172 15.08 4.98 10.73
CA THR A 172 15.64 5.56 11.96
C THR A 172 17.13 5.78 11.76
N GLY A 173 17.71 6.68 12.53
CA GLY A 173 19.15 6.87 12.49
C GLY A 173 19.68 7.86 13.51
N HIS A 174 21.00 7.99 13.53
CA HIS A 174 21.64 8.93 14.44
C HIS A 174 21.37 10.38 14.04
N MET A 175 21.14 11.20 15.06
CA MET A 175 21.25 12.65 14.93
C MET A 175 22.72 13.05 14.74
N VAL A 176 22.94 14.16 14.05
CA VAL A 176 24.27 14.78 14.03
C VAL A 176 24.70 15.15 15.44
N ASP A 177 25.95 14.88 15.75
CA ASP A 177 26.50 15.10 17.08
C ASP A 177 26.45 16.58 17.48
N GLN A 178 26.04 16.84 18.73
CA GLN A 178 26.19 18.15 19.32
C GLN A 178 27.67 18.49 19.50
N VAL A 179 27.99 19.77 19.47
CA VAL A 179 29.35 20.28 19.74
C VAL A 179 29.79 19.82 21.14
N GLY A 180 30.93 19.15 21.20
CA GLY A 180 31.51 18.67 22.46
C GLY A 180 30.99 17.32 22.95
N ARG A 181 30.25 16.56 22.14
CA ARG A 181 29.85 15.19 22.49
C ARG A 181 31.06 14.29 22.71
N ALA A 182 31.15 13.64 23.88
CA ALA A 182 32.30 12.84 24.29
C ALA A 182 32.48 11.56 23.43
N ALA A 183 31.38 10.89 23.06
CA ALA A 183 31.39 9.70 22.18
C ALA A 183 30.70 10.05 20.87
N SER A 184 31.48 10.34 19.84
CA SER A 184 30.96 10.71 18.52
C SER A 184 30.29 9.51 17.85
N ARG A 185 29.12 9.73 17.26
CA ARG A 185 28.36 8.74 16.48
C ARG A 185 28.11 9.19 15.06
N PHE A 186 27.72 10.46 14.88
CA PHE A 186 27.50 11.08 13.59
C PHE A 186 28.06 12.51 13.59
N PRO A 187 29.41 12.69 13.52
CA PRO A 187 29.99 14.02 13.39
C PRO A 187 29.54 14.70 12.10
N ALA A 188 29.35 16.00 12.13
CA ALA A 188 28.89 16.79 10.98
C ALA A 188 29.73 16.57 9.70
N ALA A 189 31.03 16.30 9.85
CA ALA A 189 31.92 16.01 8.73
C ALA A 189 31.54 14.74 7.94
N LEU A 190 30.77 13.83 8.51
CA LEU A 190 30.29 12.62 7.82
C LEU A 190 29.04 12.84 6.98
N GLU A 191 28.35 13.97 7.09
CA GLU A 191 27.13 14.24 6.31
C GLU A 191 27.37 14.04 4.80
N GLY A 192 28.47 14.58 4.26
CA GLY A 192 28.84 14.46 2.86
C GLY A 192 29.06 13.03 2.36
N ALA A 193 29.37 12.07 3.26
CA ALA A 193 29.48 10.65 2.94
C ALA A 193 28.20 9.86 3.18
N VAL A 194 27.47 10.20 4.25
CA VAL A 194 26.23 9.51 4.67
C VAL A 194 25.06 9.83 3.74
N GLN A 195 24.89 11.09 3.35
CA GLN A 195 23.80 11.52 2.47
C GLN A 195 23.76 10.77 1.13
N PRO A 196 24.86 10.62 0.35
CA PRO A 196 24.85 9.83 -0.87
C PRO A 196 24.53 8.35 -0.63
N ALA A 197 25.00 7.78 0.49
CA ALA A 197 24.71 6.39 0.85
C ALA A 197 23.24 6.16 1.16
N ILE A 198 22.59 7.08 1.90
CA ILE A 198 21.15 7.08 2.14
C ILE A 198 20.40 7.19 0.81
N ARG A 199 20.76 8.14 -0.05
CA ARG A 199 20.12 8.31 -1.38
C ARG A 199 20.22 7.04 -2.22
N ALA A 200 21.39 6.41 -2.26
CA ALA A 200 21.60 5.17 -3.00
C ALA A 200 20.73 4.02 -2.46
N ALA A 201 20.66 3.86 -1.14
CA ALA A 201 19.83 2.85 -0.50
C ALA A 201 18.33 3.06 -0.77
N ILE A 202 17.85 4.31 -0.66
CA ILE A 202 16.44 4.65 -0.92
C ILE A 202 16.13 4.54 -2.42
N ALA A 203 17.05 4.94 -3.30
CA ALA A 203 16.89 4.79 -4.75
C ALA A 203 16.79 3.31 -5.18
N ALA A 204 17.53 2.41 -4.52
CA ALA A 204 17.43 0.97 -4.76
C ALA A 204 16.08 0.38 -4.30
N MET A 205 15.51 0.91 -3.22
CA MET A 205 14.21 0.46 -2.70
C MET A 205 13.02 1.10 -3.42
N ARG A 206 13.15 2.36 -3.88
CA ARG A 206 12.08 3.18 -4.49
C ARG A 206 10.78 3.14 -3.70
N PRO A 207 10.77 3.50 -2.42
CA PRO A 207 9.56 3.39 -1.60
C PRO A 207 8.46 4.34 -2.10
N LEU A 208 7.20 3.86 -2.09
CA LEU A 208 6.04 4.70 -2.41
C LEU A 208 5.73 5.71 -1.29
N ALA A 209 6.02 5.33 -0.06
CA ALA A 209 5.77 6.14 1.14
C ALA A 209 6.81 5.84 2.21
N SER A 210 7.11 6.81 3.05
CA SER A 210 7.99 6.66 4.21
C SER A 210 7.37 7.20 5.49
N TYR A 211 7.71 6.55 6.60
CA TYR A 211 7.32 6.96 7.95
C TYR A 211 8.57 7.10 8.81
N GLY A 212 8.75 8.25 9.41
CA GLY A 212 9.90 8.52 10.27
C GLY A 212 9.72 9.77 11.10
N SER A 213 10.68 10.03 12.00
CA SER A 213 10.79 11.33 12.65
C SER A 213 11.56 12.30 11.75
N ALA A 214 11.86 13.50 12.24
CA ALA A 214 12.55 14.54 11.48
C ALA A 214 13.68 15.19 12.29
N ALA A 215 14.42 14.40 13.08
CA ALA A 215 15.58 14.88 13.83
C ALA A 215 16.74 15.25 12.88
N CYS A 216 17.62 16.17 13.30
CA CYS A 216 18.80 16.53 12.53
C CYS A 216 19.70 15.34 12.26
N GLY A 217 20.13 15.16 11.01
CA GLY A 217 20.93 14.01 10.58
C GLY A 217 20.15 13.00 9.78
N ALA A 218 20.21 11.71 10.17
CA ALA A 218 19.69 10.61 9.36
C ALA A 218 18.19 10.78 8.96
N ASP A 219 17.35 11.23 9.88
CA ASP A 219 15.91 11.33 9.61
C ASP A 219 15.62 12.36 8.50
N ILE A 220 16.17 13.57 8.63
CA ILE A 220 16.01 14.63 7.61
C ILE A 220 16.59 14.16 6.26
N LEU A 221 17.77 13.54 6.27
CA LEU A 221 18.40 13.03 5.05
C LEU A 221 17.56 11.95 4.36
N CYS A 222 16.92 11.07 5.13
CA CYS A 222 16.02 10.05 4.59
C CYS A 222 14.76 10.66 3.98
N LEU A 223 14.10 11.60 4.69
CA LEU A 223 12.91 12.28 4.19
C LEU A 223 13.19 13.03 2.89
N GLU A 224 14.30 13.77 2.83
CA GLU A 224 14.71 14.48 1.61
C GLU A 224 14.93 13.51 0.44
N ALA A 225 15.61 12.39 0.68
CA ALA A 225 15.89 11.40 -0.36
C ALA A 225 14.61 10.72 -0.87
N VAL A 226 13.64 10.39 -0.01
CA VAL A 226 12.35 9.83 -0.42
C VAL A 226 11.58 10.82 -1.28
N ARG A 227 11.54 12.07 -0.84
CA ARG A 227 10.83 13.13 -1.54
C ARG A 227 11.43 13.46 -2.91
N GLU A 228 12.76 13.50 -3.03
CA GLU A 228 13.46 13.68 -4.31
C GLU A 228 13.07 12.61 -5.34
N LEU A 229 12.71 11.41 -4.89
CA LEU A 229 12.24 10.29 -5.72
C LEU A 229 10.73 10.28 -5.94
N GLY A 230 9.99 11.27 -5.41
CA GLY A 230 8.54 11.37 -5.54
C GLY A 230 7.74 10.45 -4.63
N GLY A 231 8.35 9.89 -3.59
CA GLY A 231 7.65 9.10 -2.57
C GLY A 231 6.96 10.01 -1.53
N GLU A 232 5.85 9.50 -0.95
CA GLU A 232 5.13 10.17 0.15
C GLU A 232 6.00 10.21 1.42
N THR A 233 5.93 11.33 2.14
CA THR A 233 6.65 11.53 3.41
C THR A 233 5.68 11.79 4.56
N HIS A 234 5.68 10.89 5.54
CA HIS A 234 4.84 10.97 6.73
C HIS A 234 5.72 11.16 7.96
N VAL A 235 5.62 12.33 8.58
CA VAL A 235 6.44 12.70 9.74
C VAL A 235 5.68 12.41 11.02
N VAL A 236 6.32 11.73 11.98
CA VAL A 236 5.77 11.46 13.31
C VAL A 236 6.66 12.08 14.35
N LEU A 237 6.13 13.08 15.07
CA LEU A 237 6.83 13.81 16.12
C LEU A 237 6.33 13.38 17.51
N PRO A 238 7.24 13.19 18.49
CA PRO A 238 6.88 12.80 19.84
C PRO A 238 6.10 13.89 20.63
N PHE A 239 6.26 15.16 20.25
CA PHE A 239 5.63 16.34 20.87
C PHE A 239 5.63 17.51 19.87
N PRO A 240 5.06 18.69 20.19
CA PRO A 240 4.89 19.80 19.25
C PRO A 240 6.16 20.19 18.50
N ALA A 241 6.00 20.53 17.22
CA ALA A 241 7.09 20.76 16.28
C ALA A 241 8.10 21.82 16.75
N GLU A 242 7.65 22.90 17.39
CA GLU A 242 8.51 23.97 17.90
C GLU A 242 9.48 23.45 18.98
N GLU A 243 8.96 22.65 19.91
CA GLU A 243 9.77 22.05 20.97
C GLU A 243 10.70 20.97 20.41
N PHE A 244 10.22 20.16 19.47
CA PHE A 244 11.03 19.16 18.77
C PHE A 244 12.17 19.81 17.99
N ARG A 245 11.90 20.89 17.26
CA ARG A 245 12.90 21.68 16.54
C ARG A 245 14.04 22.11 17.46
N ARG A 246 13.71 22.70 18.61
CA ARG A 246 14.68 23.19 19.59
C ARG A 246 15.53 22.06 20.20
N THR A 247 14.95 20.88 20.42
CA THR A 247 15.60 19.79 21.20
C THR A 247 16.20 18.68 20.36
N SER A 248 15.80 18.55 19.11
CA SER A 248 16.20 17.43 18.25
C SER A 248 16.65 17.85 16.84
N VAL A 249 16.53 19.15 16.50
CA VAL A 249 16.90 19.65 15.16
C VAL A 249 18.01 20.68 15.25
N GLU A 250 17.83 21.76 16.02
CA GLU A 250 18.79 22.87 16.15
C GLU A 250 19.88 22.60 17.21
N ILE A 251 20.17 21.36 17.48
CA ILE A 251 21.21 20.93 18.43
C ILE A 251 22.60 20.84 17.80
N ALA A 252 22.68 20.81 16.48
CA ALA A 252 23.91 20.75 15.71
C ALA A 252 24.05 21.98 14.81
N ALA A 253 25.29 22.30 14.44
CA ALA A 253 25.57 23.37 13.47
C ALA A 253 25.07 22.99 12.06
N GLY A 254 24.63 24.00 11.32
CA GLY A 254 24.12 23.84 9.94
C GLY A 254 22.73 24.41 9.75
N ASP A 255 22.11 24.13 8.62
CA ASP A 255 20.80 24.63 8.21
C ASP A 255 19.63 23.68 8.56
N TRP A 256 19.83 22.81 9.56
CA TRP A 256 18.86 21.76 9.92
C TRP A 256 17.48 22.31 10.24
N GLY A 257 17.39 23.47 10.92
CA GLY A 257 16.11 24.14 11.19
C GLY A 257 15.35 24.49 9.93
N ALA A 258 16.02 25.10 8.95
CA ALA A 258 15.40 25.45 7.67
C ALA A 258 15.01 24.22 6.83
N ARG A 259 15.79 23.13 6.90
CA ARG A 259 15.46 21.83 6.26
C ARG A 259 14.23 21.20 6.91
N PHE A 260 14.19 21.18 8.23
CA PHE A 260 13.03 20.71 9.00
C PHE A 260 11.75 21.44 8.61
N ASP A 261 11.78 22.78 8.59
CA ASP A 261 10.60 23.58 8.25
C ASP A 261 10.11 23.26 6.83
N ARG A 262 11.02 23.19 5.84
CA ARG A 262 10.67 22.78 4.47
C ARG A 262 10.08 21.37 4.38
N LEU A 263 10.58 20.43 5.18
CA LEU A 263 10.04 19.07 5.22
C LEU A 263 8.64 19.04 5.79
N LEU A 264 8.37 19.74 6.91
CA LEU A 264 7.04 19.79 7.49
C LEU A 264 6.02 20.48 6.60
N GLU A 265 6.42 21.58 5.92
CA GLU A 265 5.57 22.32 4.98
C GLU A 265 5.08 21.44 3.82
N HIS A 266 5.89 20.47 3.42
CA HIS A 266 5.61 19.67 2.24
C HIS A 266 5.37 18.18 2.54
N ALA A 267 5.33 17.79 3.80
CA ALA A 267 5.01 16.42 4.18
C ALA A 267 3.57 16.06 3.84
N ASP A 268 3.34 14.83 3.40
CA ASP A 268 1.99 14.32 3.11
C ASP A 268 1.16 14.20 4.40
N SER A 269 1.81 13.99 5.54
CA SER A 269 1.20 14.13 6.86
C SER A 269 2.22 14.42 7.95
N VAL A 270 1.78 15.14 8.98
CA VAL A 270 2.51 15.34 10.24
C VAL A 270 1.63 14.89 11.39
N THR A 271 2.10 13.90 12.14
CA THR A 271 1.40 13.37 13.32
C THR A 271 2.19 13.74 14.57
N ILE A 272 1.54 14.38 15.54
CA ILE A 272 2.10 14.70 16.85
C ILE A 272 1.49 13.74 17.87
N THR A 273 2.34 12.99 18.59
CA THR A 273 1.86 11.90 19.46
C THR A 273 1.61 12.32 20.91
N SER A 274 2.07 13.50 21.32
CA SER A 274 1.82 14.08 22.65
C SER A 274 1.74 15.60 22.58
N ASP A 275 0.90 16.22 23.39
CA ASP A 275 0.72 17.68 23.43
C ASP A 275 1.90 18.42 24.09
N HIS A 276 2.77 17.69 24.79
CA HIS A 276 3.93 18.26 25.49
C HIS A 276 5.01 17.21 25.76
N ARG A 277 6.23 17.69 25.96
CA ARG A 277 7.36 16.86 26.34
C ARG A 277 7.36 16.57 27.84
N ALA A 278 7.39 15.29 28.21
CA ALA A 278 7.68 14.89 29.58
C ALA A 278 9.19 15.05 29.85
N SER A 279 9.56 16.00 30.74
CA SER A 279 10.96 16.27 31.04
C SER A 279 11.67 15.03 31.62
N GLY A 280 12.83 14.70 31.07
CA GLY A 280 13.66 13.57 31.51
C GLY A 280 13.15 12.17 31.17
N SER A 281 12.07 12.06 30.37
CA SER A 281 11.49 10.78 29.97
C SER A 281 11.79 10.47 28.50
N ALA A 282 12.17 9.22 28.22
CA ALA A 282 12.28 8.68 26.85
C ALA A 282 10.93 8.23 26.28
N ALA A 283 9.89 8.08 27.13
CA ALA A 283 8.60 7.53 26.76
C ALA A 283 7.92 8.23 25.56
N PRO A 284 7.96 9.57 25.38
CA PRO A 284 7.39 10.18 24.18
C PRO A 284 8.06 9.72 22.88
N PHE A 285 9.38 9.52 22.88
CA PHE A 285 10.12 9.03 21.72
C PHE A 285 9.82 7.56 21.43
N GLU A 286 9.78 6.72 22.47
CA GLU A 286 9.39 5.30 22.34
C GLU A 286 7.97 5.18 21.79
N TYR A 287 7.03 5.97 22.29
CA TYR A 287 5.66 5.97 21.80
C TYR A 287 5.58 6.44 20.33
N ALA A 288 6.28 7.51 19.97
CA ALA A 288 6.34 7.97 18.59
C ALA A 288 6.93 6.88 17.65
N ASN A 289 7.96 6.14 18.09
CA ASN A 289 8.54 5.02 17.33
C ASN A 289 7.52 3.88 17.14
N LEU A 290 6.72 3.55 18.15
CA LEU A 290 5.65 2.57 18.03
C LEU A 290 4.58 3.04 17.05
N VAL A 291 4.19 4.32 17.11
CA VAL A 291 3.18 4.91 16.21
C VAL A 291 3.69 4.90 14.77
N LEU A 292 4.90 5.41 14.49
CA LEU A 292 5.43 5.45 13.12
C LEU A 292 5.57 4.05 12.50
N THR A 293 6.04 3.08 13.30
CA THR A 293 6.17 1.69 12.85
C THR A 293 4.80 1.07 12.60
N GLY A 294 3.83 1.34 13.49
CA GLY A 294 2.44 0.91 13.35
C GLY A 294 1.76 1.47 12.10
N LEU A 295 1.92 2.77 11.83
CA LEU A 295 1.38 3.43 10.64
C LEU A 295 2.01 2.88 9.35
N GLY A 296 3.33 2.73 9.31
CA GLY A 296 4.03 2.12 8.19
C GLY A 296 3.56 0.69 7.92
N ARG A 297 3.42 -0.12 8.97
CA ARG A 297 2.90 -1.49 8.86
C ARG A 297 1.47 -1.53 8.34
N LEU A 298 0.60 -0.68 8.87
CA LEU A 298 -0.79 -0.58 8.44
C LEU A 298 -0.88 -0.18 6.95
N ARG A 299 -0.09 0.83 6.53
CA ARG A 299 -0.03 1.26 5.13
C ARG A 299 0.42 0.13 4.21
N ALA A 300 1.48 -0.60 4.58
CA ALA A 300 1.98 -1.74 3.83
C ALA A 300 0.91 -2.86 3.72
N GLN A 301 0.22 -3.17 4.82
CA GLN A 301 -0.87 -4.16 4.83
C GLN A 301 -2.05 -3.72 3.97
N VAL A 302 -2.47 -2.46 4.06
CA VAL A 302 -3.58 -1.91 3.25
C VAL A 302 -3.24 -1.96 1.77
N LEU A 303 -1.99 -1.72 1.39
CA LEU A 303 -1.55 -1.73 0.00
C LEU A 303 -1.07 -3.10 -0.49
N ASP A 304 -1.08 -4.12 0.37
CA ASP A 304 -0.57 -5.46 0.05
C ASP A 304 0.88 -5.42 -0.48
N THR A 305 1.74 -4.63 0.18
CA THR A 305 3.14 -4.47 -0.20
C THR A 305 4.09 -4.73 0.96
N ALA A 306 5.39 -4.75 0.67
CA ALA A 306 6.42 -4.97 1.68
C ALA A 306 6.62 -3.74 2.57
N LEU A 307 6.81 -3.97 3.88
CA LEU A 307 7.42 -3.00 4.78
C LEU A 307 8.94 -3.20 4.78
N ARG A 308 9.70 -2.12 4.55
CA ARG A 308 11.16 -2.12 4.59
C ARG A 308 11.64 -1.21 5.70
N GLY A 309 12.74 -1.61 6.37
CA GLY A 309 13.41 -0.81 7.38
C GLY A 309 14.75 -0.29 6.85
N LEU A 310 15.09 0.97 7.16
CA LEU A 310 16.40 1.55 6.94
C LEU A 310 16.93 2.11 8.26
N ALA A 311 18.08 1.60 8.73
CA ALA A 311 18.76 2.13 9.90
C ALA A 311 20.10 2.76 9.50
N VAL A 312 20.28 4.01 9.90
CA VAL A 312 21.56 4.74 9.73
C VAL A 312 22.27 4.77 11.09
N TRP A 313 23.23 3.85 11.27
CA TRP A 313 23.78 3.53 12.58
C TRP A 313 25.25 3.11 12.51
N ASP A 314 26.02 3.49 13.52
CA ASP A 314 27.46 3.20 13.65
C ASP A 314 27.80 1.78 14.14
N ARG A 315 26.77 0.93 14.37
CA ARG A 315 26.85 -0.41 14.95
C ARG A 315 27.37 -0.44 16.41
N GLY A 316 27.45 0.70 17.07
CA GLY A 316 27.82 0.78 18.48
C GLY A 316 26.74 0.18 19.39
N SER A 317 27.14 -0.61 20.39
CA SER A 317 26.24 -1.10 21.44
C SER A 317 26.01 0.01 22.47
N GLY A 318 24.76 0.37 22.75
CA GLY A 318 24.36 1.34 23.78
C GLY A 318 23.80 2.62 23.19
N GLY A 319 22.52 2.60 22.83
CA GLY A 319 21.67 3.77 22.62
C GLY A 319 20.85 4.05 23.87
N GLU A 320 20.46 5.32 24.06
CA GLU A 320 19.41 5.65 25.03
C GLU A 320 18.10 5.00 24.57
N SER A 321 17.25 4.62 25.52
CA SER A 321 15.89 4.12 25.26
C SER A 321 15.12 5.11 24.36
N GLY A 322 14.51 4.62 23.28
CA GLY A 322 13.88 5.48 22.27
C GLY A 322 14.80 5.94 21.13
N GLY A 323 16.07 5.60 21.14
CA GLY A 323 17.03 5.86 20.05
C GLY A 323 16.94 4.86 18.90
N SER A 324 17.85 5.01 17.89
CA SER A 324 17.88 4.22 16.65
C SER A 324 17.96 2.69 16.83
N ALA A 325 18.35 2.21 18.01
CA ALA A 325 18.44 0.78 18.33
C ALA A 325 17.12 0.17 18.81
N SER A 326 16.08 0.99 19.02
CA SER A 326 14.78 0.56 19.55
C SER A 326 13.62 0.62 18.54
N VAL A 327 13.93 0.84 17.25
CA VAL A 327 12.95 0.85 16.13
C VAL A 327 12.95 -0.47 15.35
#